data_6690542c84ab0ed8fbc10f5ed2709e09
#
_entry.id   6690542c84ab0ed8fbc10f5ed2709e09
#
_cell.length_a   1.000
_cell.length_b   1.000
_cell.length_c   1.000
_cell.angle_alpha   90.00
_cell.angle_beta   90.00
_cell.angle_gamma   90.00
#
_symmetry.space_group_name_H-M   'P 1'
#
loop_
_entity.id
_entity.type
_entity.pdbx_description
1 polymer ?
#
loop_
_entity_poly.entity_id
_entity_poly.type
_entity_poly.pdbx_seq_one_letter_code
_entity_poly.pdbx_strand_id
1 'polypeptide(L)'
;MRDERADDFARGLVNRRAVLGDAWVDKSLAGASEFNADFQSLITRYAWHDIWGRPGLDHDTRRLLVLGMTMGLARWEEFELHCKAAIEHGVSLEEIKETLMQGAIYCGVPAANTAFKITTELLRAAGKAQPSSSLAGAARVAEHHTFSAPQLHVTVQGEGLPVVMSHALGLDLHMWDALAARLAPTMTVLRYEHRGHGESAVPPGPYAMDDLVDDAARVIREWGRGPVAWIGLSMGGMVGQGLALHHPELLRGLVLANTTARYPEAAAATWAARITAVEKGSMAAVADAVVERYLGADFRAAHPDQTAALRAKLLRCDPAGYVACCRAVASVDWLDRLANVRMPALVMAGGRDVGATPEMARAIADRIAGAELVIFDEASHLSVAEMPDLFHDSVAGFLKRLPA
;
A
#
# COMPACT_ATOMS: atom_id res chain seq x y z
N MET A 1 33.99 -36.30 -44.72
CA MET A 1 33.72 -35.73 -43.38
C MET A 1 33.12 -34.37 -43.57
N ARG A 2 31.89 -34.17 -43.14
CA ARG A 2 31.32 -32.80 -43.03
C ARG A 2 32.20 -32.03 -42.05
N ASP A 3 32.49 -30.78 -42.36
CA ASP A 3 33.26 -29.94 -41.46
C ASP A 3 32.37 -29.67 -40.21
N GLU A 4 32.59 -30.38 -39.11
CA GLU A 4 31.85 -30.23 -37.88
C GLU A 4 31.81 -28.77 -37.41
N ARG A 5 32.87 -28.00 -37.63
CA ARG A 5 32.92 -26.59 -37.26
C ARG A 5 31.97 -25.72 -38.10
N ALA A 6 31.73 -26.07 -39.35
CA ALA A 6 30.76 -25.38 -40.19
C ALA A 6 29.33 -25.71 -39.77
N ASP A 7 29.06 -26.96 -39.39
CA ASP A 7 27.76 -27.39 -38.85
C ASP A 7 27.47 -26.71 -37.51
N ASP A 8 28.43 -26.62 -36.58
CA ASP A 8 28.30 -25.93 -35.29
C ASP A 8 28.09 -24.41 -35.46
N PHE A 9 28.77 -23.79 -36.41
CA PHE A 9 28.55 -22.38 -36.73
C PHE A 9 27.14 -22.15 -37.28
N ALA A 10 26.66 -22.99 -38.18
CA ALA A 10 25.32 -22.89 -38.72
C ALA A 10 24.23 -23.02 -37.62
N ARG A 11 24.34 -24.00 -36.70
CA ARG A 11 23.45 -24.18 -35.58
C ARG A 11 23.54 -23.01 -34.60
N GLY A 12 24.76 -22.55 -34.29
CA GLY A 12 24.97 -21.37 -33.45
C GLY A 12 24.33 -20.11 -34.02
N LEU A 13 24.38 -19.95 -35.34
CA LEU A 13 23.75 -18.84 -36.04
C LEU A 13 22.22 -18.87 -35.91
N VAL A 14 21.59 -20.04 -35.97
CA VAL A 14 20.16 -20.23 -35.75
C VAL A 14 19.79 -19.77 -34.34
N ASN A 15 20.50 -20.23 -33.32
CA ASN A 15 20.26 -19.83 -31.95
C ASN A 15 20.49 -18.32 -31.72
N ARG A 16 21.58 -17.77 -32.31
CA ARG A 16 21.90 -16.34 -32.22
C ARG A 16 20.77 -15.48 -32.78
N ARG A 17 20.19 -15.88 -33.90
CA ARG A 17 19.02 -15.22 -34.50
C ARG A 17 17.79 -15.35 -33.68
N ALA A 18 17.52 -16.54 -33.12
CA ALA A 18 16.39 -16.76 -32.27
C ALA A 18 16.45 -15.95 -30.94
N VAL A 19 17.65 -15.60 -30.49
CA VAL A 19 17.86 -14.84 -29.25
C VAL A 19 17.91 -13.33 -29.46
N LEU A 20 18.66 -12.85 -30.50
CA LEU A 20 18.95 -11.44 -30.71
C LEU A 20 18.17 -10.81 -31.88
N GLY A 21 17.46 -11.63 -32.65
CA GLY A 21 16.72 -11.20 -33.83
C GLY A 21 17.61 -11.11 -35.09
N ASP A 22 16.97 -11.30 -36.27
CA ASP A 22 17.64 -11.34 -37.56
C ASP A 22 18.36 -10.03 -37.88
N ALA A 23 17.68 -8.90 -37.70
CA ALA A 23 18.21 -7.58 -38.04
C ALA A 23 19.51 -7.25 -37.29
N TRP A 24 19.61 -7.60 -36.04
CA TRP A 24 20.81 -7.37 -35.24
C TRP A 24 21.95 -8.28 -35.68
N VAL A 25 21.67 -9.57 -35.94
CA VAL A 25 22.65 -10.56 -36.36
C VAL A 25 23.19 -10.20 -37.76
N ASP A 26 22.32 -9.81 -38.69
CA ASP A 26 22.74 -9.38 -40.05
C ASP A 26 23.64 -8.16 -39.99
N LYS A 27 23.30 -7.16 -39.15
CA LYS A 27 24.16 -5.99 -38.94
C LYS A 27 25.52 -6.38 -38.36
N SER A 28 25.54 -7.29 -37.38
CA SER A 28 26.77 -7.77 -36.74
C SER A 28 27.67 -8.52 -37.71
N LEU A 29 27.09 -9.36 -38.59
CA LEU A 29 27.83 -10.12 -39.59
C LEU A 29 28.31 -9.21 -40.74
N ALA A 30 27.50 -8.26 -41.20
CA ALA A 30 27.90 -7.28 -42.20
C ALA A 30 29.05 -6.36 -41.75
N GLY A 31 29.18 -6.14 -40.44
CA GLY A 31 30.29 -5.40 -39.84
C GLY A 31 31.55 -6.24 -39.58
N ALA A 32 31.54 -7.53 -39.95
CA ALA A 32 32.72 -8.38 -39.80
C ALA A 32 33.83 -7.97 -40.81
N SER A 33 35.05 -7.90 -40.28
CA SER A 33 36.27 -7.63 -41.06
C SER A 33 37.24 -8.78 -40.89
N GLU A 34 38.31 -8.83 -41.68
CA GLU A 34 39.38 -9.82 -41.49
C GLU A 34 39.93 -9.82 -40.07
N PHE A 35 39.93 -8.67 -39.40
CA PHE A 35 40.42 -8.54 -38.03
C PHE A 35 39.54 -9.26 -37.00
N ASN A 36 38.20 -9.29 -37.16
CA ASN A 36 37.27 -9.81 -36.18
C ASN A 36 36.48 -11.07 -36.62
N ALA A 37 36.67 -11.54 -37.84
CA ALA A 37 35.95 -12.69 -38.40
C ALA A 37 36.15 -13.98 -37.56
N ASP A 38 37.37 -14.25 -37.14
CA ASP A 38 37.69 -15.41 -36.32
C ASP A 38 36.99 -15.32 -34.94
N PHE A 39 36.94 -14.14 -34.36
CA PHE A 39 36.22 -13.91 -33.10
C PHE A 39 34.71 -14.09 -33.27
N GLN A 40 34.11 -13.56 -34.34
CA GLN A 40 32.71 -13.78 -34.66
C GLN A 40 32.38 -15.26 -34.86
N SER A 41 33.27 -15.99 -35.54
CA SER A 41 33.14 -17.44 -35.71
C SER A 41 33.24 -18.20 -34.36
N LEU A 42 34.21 -17.83 -33.53
CA LEU A 42 34.39 -18.41 -32.18
C LEU A 42 33.16 -18.23 -31.32
N ILE A 43 32.67 -17.01 -31.13
CA ILE A 43 31.53 -16.73 -30.28
C ILE A 43 30.24 -17.39 -30.78
N THR A 44 30.07 -17.46 -32.14
CA THR A 44 28.88 -18.10 -32.72
C THR A 44 28.84 -19.59 -32.39
N ARG A 45 29.97 -20.29 -32.46
CA ARG A 45 30.06 -21.71 -32.06
C ARG A 45 30.02 -21.89 -30.57
N TYR A 46 30.91 -21.22 -29.84
CA TYR A 46 31.07 -21.44 -28.39
C TYR A 46 29.87 -20.95 -27.55
N ALA A 47 29.44 -19.69 -27.72
CA ALA A 47 28.34 -19.15 -26.96
C ALA A 47 26.98 -19.63 -27.51
N TRP A 48 26.75 -19.42 -28.81
CA TRP A 48 25.41 -19.59 -29.38
C TRP A 48 25.08 -21.05 -29.72
N HIS A 49 26.05 -21.89 -30.08
CA HIS A 49 25.82 -23.32 -30.27
C HIS A 49 25.96 -24.07 -28.93
N ASP A 50 27.12 -24.01 -28.29
CA ASP A 50 27.43 -24.91 -27.17
C ASP A 50 26.69 -24.54 -25.87
N ILE A 51 26.35 -23.27 -25.67
CA ILE A 51 25.67 -22.82 -24.44
C ILE A 51 24.19 -22.52 -24.69
N TRP A 52 23.88 -21.61 -25.62
CA TRP A 52 22.50 -21.25 -25.88
C TRP A 52 21.67 -22.37 -26.54
N GLY A 53 22.32 -23.29 -27.25
CA GLY A 53 21.70 -24.47 -27.84
C GLY A 53 21.46 -25.64 -26.87
N ARG A 54 21.87 -25.55 -25.60
CA ARG A 54 21.69 -26.64 -24.61
C ARG A 54 20.21 -26.76 -24.19
N PRO A 55 19.69 -28.01 -24.10
CA PRO A 55 18.28 -28.24 -23.78
C PRO A 55 17.91 -28.02 -22.29
N GLY A 56 18.89 -27.83 -21.40
CA GLY A 56 18.67 -27.80 -19.95
C GLY A 56 17.95 -26.55 -19.42
N LEU A 57 17.97 -25.44 -20.18
CA LEU A 57 17.21 -24.22 -19.87
C LEU A 57 16.65 -23.67 -21.19
N ASP A 58 15.44 -23.15 -21.14
CA ASP A 58 14.84 -22.42 -22.25
C ASP A 58 15.51 -21.05 -22.49
N HIS A 59 15.20 -20.43 -23.61
CA HIS A 59 15.81 -19.16 -24.00
C HIS A 59 15.38 -18.00 -23.07
N ASP A 60 14.17 -18.02 -22.52
CA ASP A 60 13.67 -16.94 -21.66
C ASP A 60 14.37 -16.96 -20.30
N THR A 61 14.50 -18.14 -19.70
CA THR A 61 15.33 -18.33 -18.50
C THR A 61 16.77 -17.88 -18.72
N ARG A 62 17.38 -18.21 -19.86
CA ARG A 62 18.75 -17.78 -20.19
C ARG A 62 18.84 -16.25 -20.35
N ARG A 63 17.82 -15.61 -20.97
CA ARG A 63 17.74 -14.15 -21.07
C ARG A 63 17.74 -13.49 -19.69
N LEU A 64 16.88 -13.95 -18.78
CA LEU A 64 16.81 -13.42 -17.42
C LEU A 64 18.14 -13.59 -16.67
N LEU A 65 18.80 -14.73 -16.78
CA LEU A 65 20.14 -14.96 -16.22
C LEU A 65 21.17 -13.98 -16.78
N VAL A 66 21.17 -13.74 -18.08
CA VAL A 66 22.09 -12.77 -18.72
C VAL A 66 21.82 -11.35 -18.21
N LEU A 67 20.57 -10.96 -18.03
CA LEU A 67 20.23 -9.64 -17.45
C LEU A 67 20.82 -9.49 -16.05
N GLY A 68 20.63 -10.49 -15.18
CA GLY A 68 21.21 -10.47 -13.83
C GLY A 68 22.74 -10.41 -13.83
N MET A 69 23.38 -11.23 -14.67
CA MET A 69 24.85 -11.28 -14.78
C MET A 69 25.43 -9.97 -15.33
N THR A 70 24.87 -9.43 -16.41
CA THR A 70 25.37 -8.21 -17.07
C THR A 70 25.15 -6.99 -16.19
N MET A 71 24.04 -6.94 -15.44
CA MET A 71 23.79 -5.93 -14.43
C MET A 71 24.83 -6.00 -13.30
N GLY A 72 25.10 -7.19 -12.76
CA GLY A 72 26.07 -7.39 -11.68
C GLY A 72 27.51 -7.05 -12.09
N LEU A 73 27.86 -7.25 -13.35
CA LEU A 73 29.17 -6.95 -13.94
C LEU A 73 29.26 -5.53 -14.52
N ALA A 74 28.20 -4.74 -14.41
CA ALA A 74 28.08 -3.39 -15.02
C ALA A 74 28.38 -3.38 -16.53
N ARG A 75 27.98 -4.43 -17.25
CA ARG A 75 28.12 -4.58 -18.70
C ARG A 75 26.88 -4.02 -19.39
N TRP A 76 26.78 -2.69 -19.45
CA TRP A 76 25.54 -2.01 -19.81
C TRP A 76 25.16 -2.16 -21.29
N GLU A 77 26.12 -2.24 -22.18
CA GLU A 77 25.86 -2.46 -23.62
C GLU A 77 25.27 -3.85 -23.87
N GLU A 78 25.81 -4.88 -23.24
CA GLU A 78 25.28 -6.24 -23.29
C GLU A 78 23.93 -6.35 -22.57
N PHE A 79 23.78 -5.65 -21.44
CA PHE A 79 22.50 -5.58 -20.72
C PHE A 79 21.42 -4.99 -21.64
N GLU A 80 21.68 -3.83 -22.26
CA GLU A 80 20.74 -3.16 -23.16
C GLU A 80 20.33 -4.06 -24.32
N LEU A 81 21.32 -4.69 -24.97
CA LEU A 81 21.10 -5.62 -26.08
C LEU A 81 20.17 -6.77 -25.69
N HIS A 82 20.48 -7.46 -24.58
CA HIS A 82 19.72 -8.62 -24.15
C HIS A 82 18.37 -8.23 -23.55
N CYS A 83 18.24 -7.09 -22.88
CA CYS A 83 16.99 -6.56 -22.37
C CYS A 83 16.03 -6.20 -23.53
N LYS A 84 16.54 -5.53 -24.57
CA LYS A 84 15.77 -5.25 -25.78
C LYS A 84 15.27 -6.54 -26.44
N ALA A 85 16.16 -7.51 -26.62
CA ALA A 85 15.80 -8.81 -27.20
C ALA A 85 14.75 -9.55 -26.33
N ALA A 86 14.86 -9.51 -25.00
CA ALA A 86 13.88 -10.10 -24.10
C ALA A 86 12.48 -9.47 -24.28
N ILE A 87 12.41 -8.13 -24.34
CA ILE A 87 11.15 -7.38 -24.56
C ILE A 87 10.53 -7.70 -25.93
N GLU A 88 11.34 -7.78 -26.98
CA GLU A 88 10.90 -8.05 -28.37
C GLU A 88 10.42 -9.49 -28.53
N HIS A 89 11.01 -10.46 -27.84
CA HIS A 89 10.62 -11.87 -27.89
C HIS A 89 9.54 -12.26 -26.87
N GLY A 90 9.00 -11.29 -26.12
CA GLY A 90 7.81 -11.50 -25.30
C GLY A 90 8.07 -12.09 -23.91
N VAL A 91 9.31 -12.01 -23.41
CA VAL A 91 9.58 -12.29 -22.00
C VAL A 91 8.69 -11.41 -21.13
N SER A 92 8.08 -11.97 -20.12
CA SER A 92 7.17 -11.27 -19.23
C SER A 92 7.85 -10.06 -18.60
N LEU A 93 7.21 -8.89 -18.65
CA LEU A 93 7.73 -7.66 -18.02
C LEU A 93 7.84 -7.82 -16.50
N GLU A 94 6.99 -8.67 -15.92
CA GLU A 94 7.05 -9.00 -14.50
C GLU A 94 8.32 -9.81 -14.20
N GLU A 95 8.66 -10.82 -15.00
CA GLU A 95 9.88 -11.61 -14.82
C GLU A 95 11.14 -10.77 -15.00
N ILE A 96 11.14 -9.86 -15.98
CA ILE A 96 12.25 -8.90 -16.14
C ILE A 96 12.34 -8.04 -14.87
N LYS A 97 11.25 -7.46 -14.40
CA LYS A 97 11.21 -6.63 -13.19
C LYS A 97 11.73 -7.39 -11.98
N GLU A 98 11.23 -8.58 -11.73
CA GLU A 98 11.66 -9.41 -10.58
C GLU A 98 13.13 -9.78 -10.66
N THR A 99 13.66 -10.06 -11.86
CA THR A 99 15.10 -10.27 -12.06
C THR A 99 15.92 -9.05 -11.64
N LEU A 100 15.49 -7.84 -12.00
CA LEU A 100 16.17 -6.60 -11.62
C LEU A 100 16.01 -6.29 -10.14
N MET A 101 14.84 -6.56 -9.55
CA MET A 101 14.60 -6.43 -8.11
C MET A 101 15.49 -7.39 -7.30
N GLN A 102 15.57 -8.66 -7.70
CA GLN A 102 16.48 -9.63 -7.09
C GLN A 102 17.94 -9.15 -7.20
N GLY A 103 18.33 -8.65 -8.35
CA GLY A 103 19.65 -8.09 -8.59
C GLY A 103 19.94 -6.84 -7.75
N ALA A 104 18.95 -6.03 -7.37
CA ALA A 104 19.15 -4.89 -6.48
C ALA A 104 19.73 -5.30 -5.12
N ILE A 105 19.38 -6.50 -4.66
CA ILE A 105 19.87 -7.04 -3.36
C ILE A 105 21.30 -7.57 -3.50
N TYR A 106 21.61 -8.32 -4.57
CA TYR A 106 22.90 -9.01 -4.71
C TYR A 106 23.97 -8.21 -5.45
N CYS A 107 23.56 -7.27 -6.34
CA CYS A 107 24.48 -6.44 -7.13
C CYS A 107 24.49 -4.98 -6.66
N GLY A 108 23.58 -4.62 -5.75
CA GLY A 108 23.45 -3.28 -5.17
C GLY A 108 22.49 -2.36 -5.92
N VAL A 109 21.86 -1.48 -5.16
CA VAL A 109 20.87 -0.50 -5.65
C VAL A 109 21.38 0.39 -6.79
N PRO A 110 22.64 0.87 -6.80
CA PRO A 110 23.13 1.66 -7.93
C PRO A 110 23.13 0.91 -9.27
N ALA A 111 23.47 -0.39 -9.28
CA ALA A 111 23.41 -1.22 -10.48
C ALA A 111 21.95 -1.40 -10.93
N ALA A 112 21.04 -1.69 -10.00
CA ALA A 112 19.63 -1.81 -10.30
C ALA A 112 19.02 -0.51 -10.87
N ASN A 113 19.36 0.65 -10.32
CA ASN A 113 18.90 1.95 -10.84
C ASN A 113 19.26 2.14 -12.32
N THR A 114 20.50 1.77 -12.68
CA THR A 114 20.95 1.85 -14.08
C THR A 114 20.18 0.86 -14.96
N ALA A 115 20.01 -0.38 -14.50
CA ALA A 115 19.27 -1.41 -15.22
C ALA A 115 17.79 -1.02 -15.43
N PHE A 116 17.11 -0.54 -14.39
CA PHE A 116 15.73 -0.04 -14.49
C PHE A 116 15.61 1.16 -15.43
N LYS A 117 16.58 2.09 -15.43
CA LYS A 117 16.60 3.22 -16.34
C LYS A 117 16.66 2.74 -17.78
N ILE A 118 17.63 1.89 -18.14
CA ILE A 118 17.79 1.34 -19.48
C ILE A 118 16.53 0.59 -19.91
N THR A 119 16.00 -0.29 -19.06
CA THR A 119 14.78 -1.05 -19.34
C THR A 119 13.59 -0.14 -19.59
N THR A 120 13.41 0.92 -18.80
CA THR A 120 12.33 1.89 -18.98
C THR A 120 12.45 2.64 -20.32
N GLU A 121 13.65 3.01 -20.73
CA GLU A 121 13.89 3.66 -22.02
C GLU A 121 13.55 2.73 -23.20
N LEU A 122 13.94 1.46 -23.11
CA LEU A 122 13.60 0.43 -24.10
C LEU A 122 12.08 0.18 -24.19
N LEU A 123 11.38 0.13 -23.05
CA LEU A 123 9.93 -0.02 -23.01
C LEU A 123 9.20 1.17 -23.64
N ARG A 124 9.69 2.39 -23.40
CA ARG A 124 9.15 3.60 -24.08
C ARG A 124 9.35 3.53 -25.58
N ALA A 125 10.54 3.16 -26.02
CA ALA A 125 10.85 3.01 -27.45
C ALA A 125 9.99 1.92 -28.11
N ALA A 126 9.66 0.84 -27.40
CA ALA A 126 8.80 -0.23 -27.86
C ALA A 126 7.29 0.07 -27.78
N GLY A 127 6.87 1.25 -27.27
CA GLY A 127 5.47 1.60 -27.04
C GLY A 127 4.79 0.76 -25.96
N LYS A 128 5.56 0.05 -25.12
CA LYS A 128 5.10 -0.82 -24.04
C LYS A 128 5.17 -0.14 -22.66
N ALA A 129 5.76 1.05 -22.54
CA ALA A 129 5.78 1.80 -21.30
C ALA A 129 4.38 2.34 -21.00
N GLN A 130 3.73 1.79 -20.01
CA GLN A 130 2.56 2.43 -19.44
C GLN A 130 3.04 3.47 -18.40
N PRO A 131 2.54 4.71 -18.45
CA PRO A 131 2.79 5.65 -17.37
C PRO A 131 2.21 5.01 -16.09
N SER A 132 3.08 4.74 -15.12
CA SER A 132 2.66 4.24 -13.82
C SER A 132 1.85 5.33 -13.11
N SER A 133 0.53 5.20 -13.11
CA SER A 133 -0.35 6.01 -12.28
C SER A 133 -0.06 5.85 -10.78
N SER A 134 0.57 4.73 -10.38
CA SER A 134 0.88 4.43 -8.98
C SER A 134 2.16 5.10 -8.46
N LEU A 135 3.19 5.33 -9.31
CA LEU A 135 4.47 5.92 -8.85
C LEU A 135 4.47 7.45 -8.87
N ALA A 136 3.66 8.09 -9.71
CA ALA A 136 3.51 9.55 -9.66
C ALA A 136 2.83 10.00 -8.35
N GLY A 137 1.94 9.16 -7.77
CA GLY A 137 1.36 9.37 -6.44
C GLY A 137 2.29 8.96 -5.28
N ALA A 138 3.08 7.89 -5.44
CA ALA A 138 4.02 7.42 -4.43
C ALA A 138 5.29 8.30 -4.31
N ALA A 139 5.67 9.01 -5.38
CA ALA A 139 6.88 9.82 -5.43
C ALA A 139 6.83 11.10 -4.56
N ARG A 140 5.72 11.37 -3.85
CA ARG A 140 5.55 12.55 -3.00
C ARG A 140 4.81 12.25 -1.69
N VAL A 141 5.20 11.19 -1.00
CA VAL A 141 4.80 11.05 0.41
C VAL A 141 5.72 11.95 1.22
N ALA A 142 5.20 13.08 1.69
CA ALA A 142 5.90 13.91 2.66
C ALA A 142 5.57 13.38 4.05
N GLU A 143 6.60 12.97 4.77
CA GLU A 143 6.50 12.46 6.14
C GLU A 143 7.08 13.49 7.09
N HIS A 144 6.36 13.83 8.14
CA HIS A 144 6.80 14.79 9.15
C HIS A 144 6.00 14.62 10.45
N HIS A 145 6.41 15.34 11.50
CA HIS A 145 5.62 15.47 12.72
C HIS A 145 4.96 16.86 12.79
N THR A 146 3.83 16.96 13.48
CA THR A 146 3.20 18.26 13.75
C THR A 146 4.13 19.15 14.57
N PHE A 147 4.01 20.47 14.40
CA PHE A 147 4.87 21.43 15.09
C PHE A 147 4.51 21.60 16.57
N SER A 148 3.22 21.52 16.90
CA SER A 148 2.73 21.68 18.27
C SER A 148 2.64 20.35 19.02
N ALA A 149 2.70 20.41 20.34
CA ALA A 149 2.62 19.23 21.21
C ALA A 149 1.16 18.80 21.48
N PRO A 150 0.89 17.47 21.63
CA PRO A 150 1.85 16.40 21.40
C PRO A 150 2.21 16.30 19.92
N GLN A 151 3.46 15.98 19.59
CA GLN A 151 3.88 15.77 18.22
C GLN A 151 3.23 14.51 17.65
N LEU A 152 2.58 14.65 16.52
CA LEU A 152 1.91 13.54 15.83
C LEU A 152 2.61 13.30 14.49
N HIS A 153 2.86 12.04 14.20
CA HIS A 153 3.38 11.61 12.93
C HIS A 153 2.31 11.73 11.84
N VAL A 154 2.66 12.34 10.72
CA VAL A 154 1.77 12.57 9.59
C VAL A 154 2.45 12.26 8.27
N THR A 155 1.68 11.77 7.30
CA THR A 155 2.12 11.60 5.91
C THR A 155 1.15 12.30 4.98
N VAL A 156 1.66 12.92 3.92
CA VAL A 156 0.85 13.61 2.92
C VAL A 156 1.24 13.13 1.53
N GLN A 157 0.26 12.82 0.69
CA GLN A 157 0.48 12.40 -0.70
C GLN A 157 -0.65 12.87 -1.62
N GLY A 158 -0.37 12.98 -2.92
CA GLY A 158 -1.34 13.33 -3.96
C GLY A 158 -1.64 14.82 -4.06
N GLU A 159 -2.55 15.16 -4.98
CA GLU A 159 -2.99 16.53 -5.26
C GLU A 159 -4.51 16.55 -5.54
N GLY A 160 -5.22 17.56 -5.05
CA GLY A 160 -6.66 17.75 -5.26
C GLY A 160 -7.42 17.97 -3.95
N LEU A 161 -8.65 17.45 -3.87
CA LEU A 161 -9.50 17.59 -2.69
C LEU A 161 -8.78 17.13 -1.42
N PRO A 162 -8.71 17.96 -0.35
CA PRO A 162 -8.05 17.57 0.89
C PRO A 162 -8.86 16.52 1.64
N VAL A 163 -8.21 15.39 1.93
CA VAL A 163 -8.76 14.24 2.68
C VAL A 163 -7.86 13.94 3.87
N VAL A 164 -8.44 13.71 5.04
CA VAL A 164 -7.73 13.22 6.23
C VAL A 164 -8.22 11.84 6.59
N MET A 165 -7.28 10.91 6.82
CA MET A 165 -7.57 9.54 7.24
C MET A 165 -7.09 9.27 8.67
N SER A 166 -7.97 8.70 9.47
CA SER A 166 -7.80 8.45 10.90
C SER A 166 -8.01 6.97 11.23
N HIS A 167 -7.00 6.35 11.83
CA HIS A 167 -6.89 4.91 12.02
C HIS A 167 -7.67 4.37 13.23
N ALA A 168 -7.81 3.04 13.28
CA ALA A 168 -8.40 2.30 14.37
C ALA A 168 -7.44 2.15 15.57
N LEU A 169 -8.01 1.87 16.75
CA LEU A 169 -7.28 1.60 17.99
C LEU A 169 -6.25 0.46 17.80
N GLY A 170 -5.02 0.68 18.24
CA GLY A 170 -3.92 -0.30 18.16
C GLY A 170 -3.30 -0.44 16.76
N LEU A 171 -3.76 0.35 15.78
CA LEU A 171 -3.19 0.42 14.44
C LEU A 171 -2.44 1.75 14.25
N ASP A 172 -1.97 1.99 13.05
CA ASP A 172 -1.27 3.19 12.63
C ASP A 172 -1.77 3.67 11.24
N LEU A 173 -1.18 4.71 10.71
CA LEU A 173 -1.55 5.30 9.41
C LEU A 173 -1.42 4.34 8.23
N HIS A 174 -0.61 3.28 8.33
CA HIS A 174 -0.39 2.30 7.26
C HIS A 174 -1.59 1.39 6.98
N MET A 175 -2.59 1.34 7.88
CA MET A 175 -3.84 0.64 7.56
C MET A 175 -4.56 1.24 6.33
N TRP A 176 -4.19 2.46 5.97
CA TRP A 176 -4.77 3.23 4.88
C TRP A 176 -3.95 3.21 3.59
N ASP A 177 -2.76 2.54 3.54
CA ASP A 177 -1.83 2.61 2.42
C ASP A 177 -2.50 2.32 1.07
N ALA A 178 -3.27 1.23 0.99
CA ALA A 178 -3.94 0.85 -0.25
C ALA A 178 -5.02 1.86 -0.68
N LEU A 179 -5.84 2.35 0.25
CA LEU A 179 -6.88 3.34 -0.04
C LEU A 179 -6.25 4.68 -0.41
N ALA A 180 -5.25 5.12 0.34
CA ALA A 180 -4.55 6.38 0.08
C ALA A 180 -3.89 6.40 -1.30
N ALA A 181 -3.24 5.29 -1.71
CA ALA A 181 -2.66 5.16 -3.03
C ALA A 181 -3.71 5.26 -4.16
N ARG A 182 -4.91 4.72 -3.94
CA ARG A 182 -6.02 4.78 -4.92
C ARG A 182 -6.67 6.16 -5.01
N LEU A 183 -6.67 6.94 -3.94
CA LEU A 183 -7.25 8.29 -3.90
C LEU A 183 -6.26 9.38 -4.33
N ALA A 184 -4.96 9.19 -4.09
CA ALA A 184 -3.91 10.18 -4.35
C ALA A 184 -3.85 10.75 -5.79
N PRO A 185 -4.27 10.04 -6.86
CA PRO A 185 -4.30 10.61 -8.20
C PRO A 185 -5.23 11.82 -8.36
N THR A 186 -6.24 11.97 -7.50
CA THR A 186 -7.26 13.04 -7.61
C THR A 186 -7.50 13.78 -6.29
N MET A 187 -6.82 13.38 -5.21
CA MET A 187 -7.02 13.91 -3.87
C MET A 187 -5.68 14.14 -3.17
N THR A 188 -5.60 15.15 -2.32
CA THR A 188 -4.48 15.30 -1.40
C THR A 188 -4.85 14.59 -0.11
N VAL A 189 -4.17 13.49 0.18
CA VAL A 189 -4.46 12.61 1.31
C VAL A 189 -3.44 12.84 2.41
N LEU A 190 -3.90 13.33 3.57
CA LEU A 190 -3.16 13.34 4.83
C LEU A 190 -3.58 12.14 5.66
N ARG A 191 -2.63 11.39 6.15
CA ARG A 191 -2.82 10.34 7.16
C ARG A 191 -2.02 10.70 8.38
N TYR A 192 -2.56 10.50 9.57
CA TYR A 192 -1.85 10.78 10.81
C TYR A 192 -2.02 9.62 11.80
N GLU A 193 -1.13 9.57 12.76
CA GLU A 193 -1.21 8.63 13.88
C GLU A 193 -1.70 9.33 15.14
N HIS A 194 -2.67 8.74 15.80
CA HIS A 194 -3.15 9.25 17.08
C HIS A 194 -2.07 9.26 18.14
N ARG A 195 -2.15 10.19 19.10
CA ARG A 195 -1.31 10.11 20.31
C ARG A 195 -1.31 8.70 20.88
N GLY A 196 -0.18 8.20 21.32
CA GLY A 196 -0.05 6.85 21.87
C GLY A 196 0.03 5.73 20.84
N HIS A 197 0.15 6.04 19.53
CA HIS A 197 0.23 5.05 18.45
C HIS A 197 1.37 5.38 17.48
N GLY A 198 1.93 4.32 16.88
CA GLY A 198 2.96 4.43 15.84
C GLY A 198 4.16 5.25 16.28
N GLU A 199 4.53 6.23 15.47
CA GLU A 199 5.63 7.18 15.72
C GLU A 199 5.17 8.48 16.41
N SER A 200 3.87 8.61 16.71
CA SER A 200 3.33 9.73 17.46
C SER A 200 3.72 9.70 18.93
N ALA A 201 3.81 10.87 19.54
CA ALA A 201 4.12 11.02 20.98
C ALA A 201 3.12 10.24 21.85
N VAL A 202 3.61 9.73 22.97
CA VAL A 202 2.82 9.04 24.01
C VAL A 202 2.79 9.90 25.28
N PRO A 203 1.94 10.93 25.34
CA PRO A 203 1.81 11.74 26.56
C PRO A 203 1.20 10.90 27.68
N PRO A 204 1.42 11.27 28.95
CA PRO A 204 0.80 10.58 30.08
C PRO A 204 -0.74 10.58 29.96
N GLY A 205 -1.36 9.39 30.18
CA GLY A 205 -2.81 9.23 30.24
C GLY A 205 -3.40 9.58 31.61
N PRO A 206 -4.72 9.39 31.80
CA PRO A 206 -5.66 8.86 30.81
C PRO A 206 -6.00 9.89 29.71
N TYR A 207 -6.40 9.40 28.52
CA TYR A 207 -6.92 10.29 27.46
C TYR A 207 -8.46 10.32 27.49
N ALA A 208 -9.02 11.48 27.19
CA ALA A 208 -10.42 11.65 26.84
C ALA A 208 -10.62 11.60 25.32
N MET A 209 -11.84 11.32 24.85
CA MET A 209 -12.13 11.38 23.43
C MET A 209 -11.92 12.80 22.86
N ASP A 210 -12.21 13.83 23.64
CA ASP A 210 -11.98 15.23 23.29
C ASP A 210 -10.49 15.54 23.04
N ASP A 211 -9.56 14.91 23.78
CA ASP A 211 -8.11 15.06 23.49
C ASP A 211 -7.73 14.59 22.09
N LEU A 212 -8.36 13.49 21.62
CA LEU A 212 -8.12 12.95 20.27
C LEU A 212 -8.80 13.83 19.20
N VAL A 213 -9.94 14.41 19.52
CA VAL A 213 -10.65 15.37 18.65
C VAL A 213 -9.84 16.66 18.49
N ASP A 214 -9.31 17.21 19.59
CA ASP A 214 -8.50 18.42 19.57
C ASP A 214 -7.19 18.21 18.80
N ASP A 215 -6.57 17.03 18.94
CA ASP A 215 -5.41 16.65 18.13
C ASP A 215 -5.73 16.64 16.64
N ALA A 216 -6.83 16.02 16.26
CA ALA A 216 -7.27 15.98 14.86
C ALA A 216 -7.57 17.38 14.30
N ALA A 217 -8.25 18.22 15.08
CA ALA A 217 -8.51 19.61 14.71
C ALA A 217 -7.20 20.40 14.51
N ARG A 218 -6.23 20.18 15.38
CA ARG A 218 -4.90 20.76 15.30
C ARG A 218 -4.13 20.30 14.06
N VAL A 219 -4.14 18.99 13.76
CA VAL A 219 -3.54 18.43 12.53
C VAL A 219 -4.12 19.13 11.29
N ILE A 220 -5.45 19.26 11.19
CA ILE A 220 -6.11 19.90 10.04
C ILE A 220 -5.70 21.39 9.93
N ARG A 221 -5.66 22.12 11.06
CA ARG A 221 -5.27 23.54 11.10
C ARG A 221 -3.82 23.75 10.73
N GLU A 222 -2.90 22.93 11.27
CA GLU A 222 -1.47 23.00 10.92
C GLU A 222 -1.20 22.64 9.47
N TRP A 223 -1.97 21.69 8.91
CA TRP A 223 -1.89 21.38 7.49
C TRP A 223 -2.34 22.54 6.59
N GLY A 224 -3.28 23.36 7.03
CA GLY A 224 -3.68 24.59 6.36
C GLY A 224 -4.43 24.40 5.05
N ARG A 225 -4.99 23.21 4.79
CA ARG A 225 -5.74 22.88 3.57
C ARG A 225 -7.23 22.60 3.81
N GLY A 226 -7.72 22.84 5.04
CA GLY A 226 -9.12 22.65 5.37
C GLY A 226 -10.08 23.63 4.71
N PRO A 227 -11.40 23.36 4.69
CA PRO A 227 -12.03 22.18 5.28
C PRO A 227 -11.76 20.90 4.50
N VAL A 228 -11.70 19.77 5.21
CA VAL A 228 -11.30 18.47 4.68
C VAL A 228 -12.49 17.50 4.59
N ALA A 229 -12.39 16.49 3.72
CA ALA A 229 -13.17 15.28 3.86
C ALA A 229 -12.47 14.35 4.87
N TRP A 230 -13.21 13.92 5.89
CA TRP A 230 -12.71 13.04 6.93
C TRP A 230 -13.06 11.58 6.62
N ILE A 231 -12.09 10.66 6.74
CA ILE A 231 -12.30 9.22 6.67
C ILE A 231 -11.77 8.61 7.96
N GLY A 232 -12.66 8.11 8.81
CA GLY A 232 -12.29 7.50 10.07
C GLY A 232 -12.83 6.10 10.23
N LEU A 233 -11.99 5.16 10.67
CA LEU A 233 -12.42 3.80 11.01
C LEU A 233 -12.32 3.59 12.51
N SER A 234 -13.39 3.03 13.11
CA SER A 234 -13.45 2.69 14.54
C SER A 234 -13.17 3.92 15.42
N MET A 235 -12.07 3.95 16.18
CA MET A 235 -11.64 5.12 16.94
C MET A 235 -11.55 6.38 16.08
N GLY A 236 -10.99 6.26 14.87
CA GLY A 236 -10.95 7.37 13.92
C GLY A 236 -12.33 7.88 13.48
N GLY A 237 -13.32 7.00 13.44
CA GLY A 237 -14.72 7.38 13.21
C GLY A 237 -15.33 8.11 14.40
N MET A 238 -14.99 7.73 15.64
CA MET A 238 -15.42 8.43 16.87
C MET A 238 -14.84 9.85 16.92
N VAL A 239 -13.56 9.99 16.56
CA VAL A 239 -12.90 11.31 16.43
C VAL A 239 -13.57 12.15 15.37
N GLY A 240 -13.92 11.58 14.20
CA GLY A 240 -14.66 12.29 13.16
C GLY A 240 -16.02 12.80 13.61
N GLN A 241 -16.75 12.02 14.43
CA GLN A 241 -18.00 12.47 15.04
C GLN A 241 -17.78 13.65 15.99
N GLY A 242 -16.77 13.57 16.85
CA GLY A 242 -16.41 14.68 17.75
C GLY A 242 -15.98 15.94 16.99
N LEU A 243 -15.18 15.81 15.92
CA LEU A 243 -14.82 16.93 15.04
C LEU A 243 -16.07 17.60 14.43
N ALA A 244 -17.03 16.81 13.95
CA ALA A 244 -18.25 17.33 13.37
C ALA A 244 -19.11 18.11 14.38
N LEU A 245 -19.00 17.78 15.66
CA LEU A 245 -19.74 18.42 16.75
C LEU A 245 -19.03 19.66 17.30
N HIS A 246 -17.70 19.66 17.37
CA HIS A 246 -16.91 20.70 18.04
C HIS A 246 -16.23 21.64 17.05
N HIS A 247 -15.90 21.16 15.84
CA HIS A 247 -15.15 21.90 14.81
C HIS A 247 -15.76 21.70 13.42
N PRO A 248 -17.08 21.90 13.22
CA PRO A 248 -17.74 21.64 11.94
C PRO A 248 -17.15 22.44 10.79
N GLU A 249 -16.53 23.60 11.07
CA GLU A 249 -15.88 24.47 10.08
C GLU A 249 -14.66 23.81 9.41
N LEU A 250 -14.08 22.77 10.03
CA LEU A 250 -12.93 22.05 9.50
C LEU A 250 -13.33 20.92 8.53
N LEU A 251 -14.62 20.64 8.38
CA LEU A 251 -15.11 19.48 7.66
C LEU A 251 -16.03 19.86 6.51
N ARG A 252 -15.84 19.21 5.35
CA ARG A 252 -16.77 19.26 4.22
C ARG A 252 -17.59 17.98 4.05
N GLY A 253 -17.18 16.89 4.67
CA GLY A 253 -17.89 15.62 4.66
C GLY A 253 -17.23 14.58 5.56
N LEU A 254 -18.00 13.57 5.95
CA LEU A 254 -17.61 12.51 6.88
C LEU A 254 -17.76 11.14 6.24
N VAL A 255 -16.74 10.29 6.36
CA VAL A 255 -16.85 8.84 6.20
C VAL A 255 -16.57 8.19 7.55
N LEU A 256 -17.57 7.53 8.09
CA LEU A 256 -17.58 6.92 9.43
C LEU A 256 -17.69 5.41 9.26
N ALA A 257 -16.54 4.73 9.22
CA ALA A 257 -16.46 3.30 8.96
C ALA A 257 -16.29 2.48 10.24
N ASN A 258 -17.05 1.39 10.38
CA ASN A 258 -16.91 0.40 11.48
C ASN A 258 -16.75 1.07 12.86
N THR A 259 -17.64 1.99 13.19
CA THR A 259 -17.56 2.84 14.39
C THR A 259 -18.88 2.87 15.16
N THR A 260 -18.83 3.40 16.35
CA THR A 260 -20.02 3.67 17.17
C THR A 260 -20.01 5.10 17.71
N ALA A 261 -21.16 5.61 18.08
CA ALA A 261 -21.30 6.89 18.77
C ALA A 261 -21.46 6.72 20.28
N ARG A 262 -21.80 5.52 20.74
CA ARG A 262 -21.99 5.16 22.16
C ARG A 262 -21.89 3.65 22.28
N TYR A 263 -21.18 3.19 23.31
CA TYR A 263 -21.25 1.80 23.72
C TYR A 263 -22.41 1.54 24.69
N PRO A 264 -23.04 0.36 24.64
CA PRO A 264 -23.99 -0.03 25.68
C PRO A 264 -23.26 -0.21 27.03
N GLU A 265 -23.96 0.01 28.15
CA GLU A 265 -23.40 -0.09 29.50
C GLU A 265 -22.69 -1.44 29.74
N ALA A 266 -23.23 -2.53 29.18
CA ALA A 266 -22.65 -3.87 29.30
C ALA A 266 -21.22 -3.96 28.68
N ALA A 267 -20.82 -3.07 27.77
CA ALA A 267 -19.47 -3.05 27.19
C ALA A 267 -18.41 -2.56 28.20
N ALA A 268 -18.79 -1.85 29.25
CA ALA A 268 -17.86 -1.31 30.26
C ALA A 268 -16.97 -2.39 30.88
N ALA A 269 -17.53 -3.54 31.22
CA ALA A 269 -16.80 -4.67 31.80
C ALA A 269 -15.76 -5.24 30.80
N THR A 270 -16.10 -5.30 29.51
CA THR A 270 -15.21 -5.77 28.45
C THR A 270 -14.03 -4.83 28.26
N TRP A 271 -14.26 -3.52 28.26
CA TRP A 271 -13.19 -2.52 28.17
C TRP A 271 -12.29 -2.55 29.41
N ALA A 272 -12.87 -2.65 30.63
CA ALA A 272 -12.08 -2.76 31.84
C ALA A 272 -11.21 -4.02 31.86
N ALA A 273 -11.74 -5.16 31.43
CA ALA A 273 -10.99 -6.41 31.33
C ALA A 273 -9.82 -6.29 30.33
N ARG A 274 -10.05 -5.66 29.15
CA ARG A 274 -9.02 -5.42 28.14
C ARG A 274 -7.91 -4.52 28.67
N ILE A 275 -8.25 -3.40 29.31
CA ILE A 275 -7.30 -2.48 29.95
C ILE A 275 -6.45 -3.24 30.97
N THR A 276 -7.09 -3.95 31.88
CA THR A 276 -6.40 -4.74 32.92
C THR A 276 -5.47 -5.80 32.33
N ALA A 277 -5.87 -6.45 31.24
CA ALA A 277 -5.03 -7.45 30.58
C ALA A 277 -3.76 -6.83 30.00
N VAL A 278 -3.86 -5.66 29.36
CA VAL A 278 -2.68 -4.95 28.81
C VAL A 278 -1.78 -4.42 29.93
N GLU A 279 -2.34 -3.83 30.98
CA GLU A 279 -1.59 -3.32 32.15
C GLU A 279 -0.78 -4.43 32.86
N LYS A 280 -1.29 -5.67 32.88
CA LYS A 280 -0.64 -6.83 33.51
C LYS A 280 0.27 -7.63 32.59
N GLY A 281 -0.02 -7.69 31.29
CA GLY A 281 0.60 -8.64 30.36
C GLY A 281 1.06 -8.03 29.03
N SER A 282 1.11 -6.69 28.92
CA SER A 282 1.43 -5.94 27.70
C SER A 282 0.45 -6.23 26.54
N MET A 283 0.78 -5.74 25.33
CA MET A 283 -0.05 -5.97 24.13
C MET A 283 -0.19 -7.45 23.77
N ALA A 284 0.75 -8.31 24.19
CA ALA A 284 0.69 -9.74 23.94
C ALA A 284 -0.56 -10.41 24.57
N ALA A 285 -1.05 -9.84 25.68
CA ALA A 285 -2.23 -10.38 26.37
C ALA A 285 -3.55 -10.20 25.59
N VAL A 286 -3.58 -9.29 24.61
CA VAL A 286 -4.82 -8.95 23.89
C VAL A 286 -4.69 -9.08 22.36
N ALA A 287 -3.48 -9.19 21.81
CA ALA A 287 -3.23 -9.11 20.38
C ALA A 287 -4.06 -10.13 19.58
N ASP A 288 -4.09 -11.39 20.00
CA ASP A 288 -4.82 -12.45 19.29
C ASP A 288 -6.33 -12.20 19.30
N ALA A 289 -6.91 -11.84 20.46
CA ALA A 289 -8.33 -11.51 20.56
C ALA A 289 -8.70 -10.24 19.76
N VAL A 290 -7.78 -9.29 19.61
CA VAL A 290 -8.00 -8.11 18.78
C VAL A 290 -7.95 -8.49 17.29
N VAL A 291 -7.02 -9.34 16.86
CA VAL A 291 -6.96 -9.87 15.49
C VAL A 291 -8.26 -10.58 15.12
N GLU A 292 -8.77 -11.46 16.01
CA GLU A 292 -10.03 -12.17 15.80
C GLU A 292 -11.25 -11.25 15.69
N ARG A 293 -11.24 -10.15 16.43
CA ARG A 293 -12.29 -9.13 16.35
C ARG A 293 -12.19 -8.30 15.06
N TYR A 294 -10.97 -8.03 14.60
CA TYR A 294 -10.71 -7.12 13.49
C TYR A 294 -10.89 -7.77 12.12
N LEU A 295 -10.55 -9.05 12.01
CA LEU A 295 -10.62 -9.82 10.76
C LEU A 295 -11.51 -11.04 10.93
N GLY A 296 -12.42 -11.27 10.01
CA GLY A 296 -13.27 -12.46 9.96
C GLY A 296 -12.48 -13.76 9.81
N ALA A 297 -13.05 -14.87 10.27
CA ALA A 297 -12.38 -16.17 10.24
C ALA A 297 -11.98 -16.60 8.82
N ASP A 298 -12.87 -16.38 7.85
CA ASP A 298 -12.63 -16.73 6.44
C ASP A 298 -11.48 -15.92 5.86
N PHE A 299 -11.43 -14.61 6.17
CA PHE A 299 -10.34 -13.75 5.73
C PHE A 299 -9.00 -14.16 6.36
N ARG A 300 -8.97 -14.43 7.66
CA ARG A 300 -7.75 -14.89 8.34
C ARG A 300 -7.20 -16.20 7.77
N ALA A 301 -8.09 -17.12 7.39
CA ALA A 301 -7.73 -18.38 6.76
C ALA A 301 -7.17 -18.18 5.34
N ALA A 302 -7.77 -17.28 4.57
CA ALA A 302 -7.36 -16.98 3.19
C ALA A 302 -6.09 -16.10 3.12
N HIS A 303 -5.84 -15.27 4.14
CA HIS A 303 -4.76 -14.28 4.16
C HIS A 303 -3.89 -14.37 5.44
N PRO A 304 -3.18 -15.49 5.67
CA PRO A 304 -2.39 -15.71 6.87
C PRO A 304 -1.27 -14.68 7.05
N ASP A 305 -0.64 -14.21 5.96
CA ASP A 305 0.43 -13.23 6.02
C ASP A 305 -0.09 -11.85 6.48
N GLN A 306 -1.23 -11.41 5.98
CA GLN A 306 -1.86 -10.15 6.41
C GLN A 306 -2.33 -10.25 7.87
N THR A 307 -2.83 -11.40 8.28
CA THR A 307 -3.20 -11.69 9.66
C THR A 307 -1.99 -11.61 10.59
N ALA A 308 -0.88 -12.21 10.20
CA ALA A 308 0.38 -12.16 10.96
C ALA A 308 0.95 -10.73 11.01
N ALA A 309 0.87 -9.98 9.93
CA ALA A 309 1.29 -8.58 9.87
C ALA A 309 0.46 -7.69 10.80
N LEU A 310 -0.86 -7.86 10.82
CA LEU A 310 -1.75 -7.16 11.76
C LEU A 310 -1.39 -7.47 13.22
N ARG A 311 -1.18 -8.75 13.52
CA ARG A 311 -0.75 -9.20 14.87
C ARG A 311 0.59 -8.56 15.28
N ALA A 312 1.56 -8.57 14.39
CA ALA A 312 2.88 -7.98 14.63
C ALA A 312 2.77 -6.45 14.88
N LYS A 313 1.88 -5.76 14.18
CA LYS A 313 1.59 -4.33 14.38
C LYS A 313 1.01 -4.08 15.78
N LEU A 314 0.01 -4.83 16.19
CA LEU A 314 -0.57 -4.75 17.53
C LEU A 314 0.46 -4.97 18.64
N LEU A 315 1.37 -5.92 18.46
CA LEU A 315 2.44 -6.20 19.42
C LEU A 315 3.45 -5.05 19.58
N ARG A 316 3.62 -4.19 18.56
CA ARG A 316 4.49 -3.02 18.60
C ARG A 316 3.83 -1.77 19.16
N CYS A 317 2.50 -1.76 19.31
CA CYS A 317 1.79 -0.62 19.88
C CYS A 317 2.25 -0.38 21.33
N ASP A 318 2.47 0.89 21.69
CA ASP A 318 2.81 1.26 23.07
C ASP A 318 1.67 0.89 24.03
N PRO A 319 1.94 0.07 25.07
CA PRO A 319 0.88 -0.38 25.97
C PRO A 319 0.20 0.74 26.75
N ALA A 320 0.95 1.77 27.18
CA ALA A 320 0.40 2.89 27.94
C ALA A 320 -0.48 3.77 27.03
N GLY A 321 -0.02 4.06 25.80
CA GLY A 321 -0.81 4.76 24.79
C GLY A 321 -2.07 4.01 24.41
N TYR A 322 -1.97 2.69 24.20
CA TYR A 322 -3.11 1.84 23.90
C TYR A 322 -4.17 1.86 25.01
N VAL A 323 -3.73 1.69 26.29
CA VAL A 323 -4.62 1.74 27.45
C VAL A 323 -5.28 3.10 27.60
N ALA A 324 -4.53 4.18 27.42
CA ALA A 324 -5.07 5.53 27.50
C ALA A 324 -6.14 5.77 26.43
N CYS A 325 -5.91 5.32 25.19
CA CYS A 325 -6.91 5.35 24.11
C CYS A 325 -8.09 4.41 24.35
N CYS A 326 -7.89 3.22 24.98
CA CYS A 326 -9.02 2.37 25.38
C CYS A 326 -9.99 3.09 26.32
N ARG A 327 -9.47 3.93 27.23
CA ARG A 327 -10.31 4.73 28.16
C ARG A 327 -11.13 5.78 27.39
N ALA A 328 -10.49 6.48 26.43
CA ALA A 328 -11.17 7.43 25.55
C ALA A 328 -12.28 6.76 24.72
N VAL A 329 -11.97 5.62 24.10
CA VAL A 329 -12.93 4.85 23.27
C VAL A 329 -14.10 4.33 24.13
N ALA A 330 -13.82 3.78 25.31
CA ALA A 330 -14.85 3.24 26.20
C ALA A 330 -15.85 4.30 26.70
N SER A 331 -15.43 5.57 26.75
CA SER A 331 -16.24 6.69 27.25
C SER A 331 -16.96 7.48 26.15
N VAL A 332 -16.85 7.08 24.86
CA VAL A 332 -17.50 7.81 23.77
C VAL A 332 -19.01 7.91 23.95
N ASP A 333 -19.55 9.12 23.86
CA ASP A 333 -20.96 9.41 23.97
C ASP A 333 -21.38 10.62 23.10
N TRP A 334 -21.50 10.39 21.80
CA TRP A 334 -21.89 11.38 20.81
C TRP A 334 -23.33 11.22 20.32
N LEU A 335 -23.96 10.04 20.55
CA LEU A 335 -25.14 9.60 19.81
C LEU A 335 -26.28 10.61 19.79
N ASP A 336 -26.65 11.19 20.95
CA ASP A 336 -27.77 12.13 21.00
C ASP A 336 -27.43 13.49 20.35
N ARG A 337 -26.15 13.82 20.28
CA ARG A 337 -25.64 15.07 19.69
C ARG A 337 -25.51 15.01 18.18
N LEU A 338 -25.46 13.81 17.56
CA LEU A 338 -25.26 13.64 16.12
C LEU A 338 -26.37 14.29 15.29
N ALA A 339 -27.54 14.53 15.84
CA ALA A 339 -28.59 15.32 15.21
C ALA A 339 -28.18 16.76 14.87
N ASN A 340 -27.07 17.26 15.44
CA ASN A 340 -26.50 18.58 15.13
C ASN A 340 -25.50 18.56 13.95
N VAL A 341 -25.10 17.40 13.46
CA VAL A 341 -24.20 17.26 12.30
C VAL A 341 -24.92 17.70 11.03
N ARG A 342 -24.29 18.56 10.24
CA ARG A 342 -24.91 19.20 9.05
C ARG A 342 -24.20 18.91 7.74
N MET A 343 -22.92 18.48 7.79
CA MET A 343 -22.20 18.11 6.59
C MET A 343 -22.64 16.73 6.08
N PRO A 344 -22.50 16.47 4.77
CA PRO A 344 -22.75 15.12 4.22
C PRO A 344 -21.98 14.03 4.97
N ALA A 345 -22.63 12.90 5.20
CA ALA A 345 -22.02 11.78 5.89
C ALA A 345 -22.30 10.46 5.17
N LEU A 346 -21.26 9.61 5.09
CA LEU A 346 -21.34 8.21 4.68
C LEU A 346 -20.97 7.35 5.89
N VAL A 347 -21.91 6.54 6.33
CA VAL A 347 -21.70 5.57 7.42
C VAL A 347 -21.50 4.18 6.80
N MET A 348 -20.45 3.48 7.21
CA MET A 348 -20.12 2.16 6.66
C MET A 348 -19.89 1.17 7.79
N ALA A 349 -20.32 -0.08 7.61
CA ALA A 349 -20.09 -1.12 8.59
C ALA A 349 -19.89 -2.48 7.94
N GLY A 350 -19.12 -3.35 8.59
CA GLY A 350 -19.08 -4.77 8.28
C GLY A 350 -20.28 -5.48 8.87
N GLY A 351 -20.96 -6.32 8.08
CA GLY A 351 -22.12 -7.10 8.50
C GLY A 351 -21.82 -8.10 9.63
N ARG A 352 -20.56 -8.53 9.72
CA ARG A 352 -20.04 -9.46 10.71
C ARG A 352 -19.23 -8.77 11.85
N ASP A 353 -19.25 -7.44 11.89
CA ASP A 353 -18.53 -6.68 12.94
C ASP A 353 -19.22 -6.86 14.30
N VAL A 354 -18.51 -7.46 15.24
CA VAL A 354 -18.98 -7.67 16.62
C VAL A 354 -18.54 -6.56 17.58
N GLY A 355 -17.71 -5.64 17.12
CA GLY A 355 -17.14 -4.53 17.92
C GLY A 355 -17.87 -3.21 17.73
N ALA A 356 -18.19 -2.90 16.48
CA ALA A 356 -19.02 -1.77 16.06
C ALA A 356 -20.08 -2.32 15.11
N THR A 357 -21.15 -2.83 15.69
CA THR A 357 -22.14 -3.64 14.95
C THR A 357 -22.91 -2.83 13.92
N PRO A 358 -23.52 -3.50 12.90
CA PRO A 358 -24.40 -2.84 11.96
C PRO A 358 -25.51 -2.01 12.61
N GLU A 359 -26.03 -2.41 13.77
CA GLU A 359 -27.03 -1.67 14.53
C GLU A 359 -26.49 -0.34 15.05
N MET A 360 -25.23 -0.33 15.52
CA MET A 360 -24.56 0.91 15.94
C MET A 360 -24.35 1.86 14.76
N ALA A 361 -24.01 1.33 13.57
CA ALA A 361 -23.90 2.13 12.35
C ALA A 361 -25.25 2.70 11.92
N ARG A 362 -26.33 1.91 11.96
CA ARG A 362 -27.69 2.40 11.72
C ARG A 362 -28.07 3.51 12.70
N ALA A 363 -27.76 3.34 14.00
CA ALA A 363 -28.03 4.37 15.00
C ALA A 363 -27.32 5.70 14.71
N ILE A 364 -26.10 5.68 14.14
CA ILE A 364 -25.40 6.88 13.67
C ILE A 364 -26.12 7.49 12.45
N ALA A 365 -26.40 6.67 11.44
CA ALA A 365 -27.02 7.12 10.19
C ALA A 365 -28.42 7.71 10.44
N ASP A 366 -29.21 7.11 11.31
CA ASP A 366 -30.55 7.60 11.68
C ASP A 366 -30.53 8.97 12.40
N ARG A 367 -29.42 9.34 13.04
CA ARG A 367 -29.26 10.62 13.74
C ARG A 367 -28.71 11.74 12.87
N ILE A 368 -27.93 11.43 11.85
CA ILE A 368 -27.36 12.44 10.95
C ILE A 368 -28.28 12.63 9.75
N ALA A 369 -28.88 13.80 9.62
CA ALA A 369 -29.81 14.09 8.54
C ALA A 369 -29.16 13.91 7.15
N GLY A 370 -29.73 13.05 6.33
CA GLY A 370 -29.23 12.75 4.98
C GLY A 370 -27.99 11.85 4.92
N ALA A 371 -27.62 11.21 6.01
CA ALA A 371 -26.52 10.25 5.99
C ALA A 371 -26.82 9.05 5.09
N GLU A 372 -25.83 8.64 4.32
CA GLU A 372 -25.85 7.41 3.55
C GLU A 372 -25.36 6.25 4.44
N LEU A 373 -25.95 5.06 4.28
CA LEU A 373 -25.51 3.86 5.01
C LEU A 373 -25.17 2.75 4.04
N VAL A 374 -23.97 2.17 4.22
CA VAL A 374 -23.50 0.99 3.46
C VAL A 374 -23.11 -0.10 4.45
N ILE A 375 -23.67 -1.30 4.26
CA ILE A 375 -23.28 -2.50 5.03
C ILE A 375 -22.59 -3.48 4.09
N PHE A 376 -21.39 -3.91 4.45
CA PHE A 376 -20.64 -4.96 3.76
C PHE A 376 -20.90 -6.30 4.45
N ASP A 377 -21.89 -7.05 3.98
CA ASP A 377 -22.43 -8.23 4.66
C ASP A 377 -21.37 -9.24 5.09
N GLU A 378 -20.31 -9.41 4.29
CA GLU A 378 -19.27 -10.41 4.52
C GLU A 378 -18.07 -9.86 5.33
N ALA A 379 -17.97 -8.56 5.54
CA ALA A 379 -16.84 -7.95 6.24
C ALA A 379 -17.02 -7.92 7.76
N SER A 380 -15.90 -8.02 8.47
CA SER A 380 -15.80 -7.78 9.90
C SER A 380 -15.40 -6.33 10.19
N HIS A 381 -14.56 -6.10 11.22
CA HIS A 381 -14.22 -4.74 11.69
C HIS A 381 -13.29 -3.96 10.76
N LEU A 382 -12.37 -4.62 10.07
CA LEU A 382 -11.48 -3.97 9.11
C LEU A 382 -12.00 -4.14 7.67
N SER A 383 -13.19 -3.62 7.40
CA SER A 383 -13.82 -3.72 6.07
C SER A 383 -12.95 -3.13 4.96
N VAL A 384 -12.10 -2.16 5.26
CA VAL A 384 -11.11 -1.61 4.32
C VAL A 384 -10.06 -2.64 3.86
N ALA A 385 -9.73 -3.61 4.71
CA ALA A 385 -8.82 -4.70 4.37
C ALA A 385 -9.54 -5.89 3.75
N GLU A 386 -10.73 -6.22 4.25
CA GLU A 386 -11.48 -7.40 3.84
C GLU A 386 -12.21 -7.21 2.51
N MET A 387 -12.66 -5.98 2.21
CA MET A 387 -13.40 -5.63 0.99
C MET A 387 -12.85 -4.35 0.34
N PRO A 388 -11.56 -4.30 -0.04
CA PRO A 388 -10.86 -3.07 -0.42
C PRO A 388 -11.48 -2.38 -1.64
N ASP A 389 -12.01 -3.12 -2.60
CA ASP A 389 -12.61 -2.53 -3.81
C ASP A 389 -13.95 -1.88 -3.51
N LEU A 390 -14.84 -2.59 -2.81
CA LEU A 390 -16.16 -2.06 -2.43
C LEU A 390 -16.03 -0.87 -1.47
N PHE A 391 -15.07 -0.96 -0.54
CA PHE A 391 -14.78 0.13 0.38
C PHE A 391 -14.30 1.38 -0.39
N HIS A 392 -13.32 1.21 -1.29
CA HIS A 392 -12.82 2.29 -2.14
C HIS A 392 -13.95 2.91 -2.98
N ASP A 393 -14.76 2.09 -3.67
CA ASP A 393 -15.79 2.60 -4.57
C ASP A 393 -16.87 3.39 -3.82
N SER A 394 -17.25 2.93 -2.62
CA SER A 394 -18.16 3.65 -1.75
C SER A 394 -17.60 5.00 -1.33
N VAL A 395 -16.34 5.03 -0.87
CA VAL A 395 -15.65 6.26 -0.45
C VAL A 395 -15.46 7.21 -1.64
N ALA A 396 -14.91 6.74 -2.76
CA ALA A 396 -14.64 7.56 -3.94
C ALA A 396 -15.95 8.13 -4.54
N GLY A 397 -17.02 7.33 -4.57
CA GLY A 397 -18.34 7.76 -5.00
C GLY A 397 -18.91 8.88 -4.11
N PHE A 398 -18.77 8.75 -2.79
CA PHE A 398 -19.18 9.77 -1.83
C PHE A 398 -18.35 11.05 -1.99
N LEU A 399 -17.03 10.96 -2.02
CA LEU A 399 -16.13 12.11 -2.10
C LEU A 399 -16.35 12.95 -3.36
N LYS A 400 -16.69 12.31 -4.50
CA LYS A 400 -17.02 13.00 -5.76
C LYS A 400 -18.28 13.89 -5.67
N ARG A 401 -19.18 13.61 -4.74
CA ARG A 401 -20.43 14.38 -4.55
C ARG A 401 -20.31 15.51 -3.53
N LEU A 402 -19.18 15.59 -2.82
CA LEU A 402 -18.95 16.67 -1.86
C LEU A 402 -18.85 18.01 -2.58
N PRO A 403 -19.37 19.10 -1.99
CA PRO A 403 -19.22 20.43 -2.55
C PRO A 403 -17.74 20.84 -2.63
N ALA A 404 -17.41 21.60 -3.67
CA ALA A 404 -16.05 22.10 -3.95
C ALA A 404 -15.52 23.03 -2.82
#